data_3d7a128e4d1444da2753ffa6fa9e9f74
#
_entry.id   3d7a128e4d1444da2753ffa6fa9e9f74
#
_cell.length_a   1.000
_cell.length_b   1.000
_cell.length_c   1.000
_cell.angle_alpha   90.00
_cell.angle_beta   90.00
_cell.angle_gamma   90.00
#
_symmetry.space_group_name_H-M   'P 1'
#
loop_
_entity.id
_entity.type
_entity.pdbx_description
1 polymer ?
#
loop_
_entity_poly.entity_id
_entity_poly.type
_entity_poly.pdbx_seq_one_letter_code
_entity_poly.pdbx_strand_id
1 'polypeptide(L)'
;MANCPKCGYKLRMIDIKAECPKCGVNLLYYNQQERLALDADKAEEEHINFQPKIDRVKFSFVGTKLSIVRLIMLFVPIGMLFLPLAHIKADIPYHSIDTNVSVLNIAMDVIAKMEFDILGIVPTAAMICYFISILGILLTAVFAILNIPFVSVSSSPKGFKRNIALSTCGIVFTVISIISFFIFNAQLSAQFGEMYSGNIGIGSFLVIVGFLAIIGINILIKKQNIPVKYTDVSEYVERIARRKAEIAEMEAKAEAARKAYQERQEAEAK
;
A
#
# COMPACT_ATOMS: atom_id res chain seq x y z
N MET A 1 -5.49 -36.71 -9.67
CA MET A 1 -5.64 -37.99 -8.93
C MET A 1 -4.33 -38.21 -8.20
N ALA A 2 -4.36 -38.47 -6.89
CA ALA A 2 -3.18 -38.66 -6.07
C ALA A 2 -2.71 -40.13 -6.14
N ASN A 3 -1.39 -40.35 -6.10
CA ASN A 3 -0.82 -41.69 -6.03
C ASN A 3 -0.33 -41.97 -4.60
N CYS A 4 -0.43 -43.21 -4.12
CA CYS A 4 0.13 -43.61 -2.85
C CYS A 4 1.66 -43.39 -2.82
N PRO A 5 2.21 -42.61 -1.90
CA PRO A 5 3.65 -42.31 -1.87
C PRO A 5 4.53 -43.55 -1.56
N LYS A 6 3.98 -44.61 -0.95
CA LYS A 6 4.73 -45.82 -0.63
C LYS A 6 4.74 -46.86 -1.76
N CYS A 7 3.60 -47.10 -2.39
CA CYS A 7 3.47 -48.22 -3.36
C CYS A 7 3.05 -47.76 -4.77
N GLY A 8 2.89 -46.46 -5.05
CA GLY A 8 2.50 -45.94 -6.35
C GLY A 8 1.05 -46.23 -6.78
N TYR A 9 0.23 -46.87 -5.91
CA TYR A 9 -1.16 -47.16 -6.24
C TYR A 9 -1.95 -45.87 -6.50
N LYS A 10 -2.69 -45.84 -7.63
CA LYS A 10 -3.51 -44.69 -8.02
C LYS A 10 -4.78 -44.63 -7.19
N LEU A 11 -4.87 -43.67 -6.25
CA LEU A 11 -6.01 -43.49 -5.39
C LEU A 11 -7.22 -43.00 -6.18
N ARG A 12 -8.37 -43.63 -5.97
CA ARG A 12 -9.64 -43.22 -6.58
C ARG A 12 -10.35 -42.20 -5.70
N MET A 13 -11.27 -41.43 -6.26
CA MET A 13 -12.08 -40.48 -5.48
C MET A 13 -12.97 -41.18 -4.42
N ILE A 14 -13.20 -42.50 -4.57
CA ILE A 14 -13.99 -43.30 -3.62
C ILE A 14 -13.14 -43.83 -2.46
N ASP A 15 -11.82 -43.78 -2.57
CA ASP A 15 -10.89 -44.23 -1.54
C ASP A 15 -10.76 -43.12 -0.44
N ILE A 16 -11.83 -42.93 0.35
CA ILE A 16 -11.93 -41.88 1.40
C ILE A 16 -11.17 -42.27 2.67
N LYS A 17 -10.76 -43.55 2.81
CA LYS A 17 -10.03 -44.02 3.97
C LYS A 17 -8.63 -43.44 4.04
N ALA A 18 -8.18 -43.11 5.26
CA ALA A 18 -6.82 -42.63 5.50
C ALA A 18 -5.73 -43.67 5.16
N GLU A 19 -6.09 -44.90 4.92
CA GLU A 19 -5.19 -46.01 4.63
C GLU A 19 -5.23 -46.39 3.15
N CYS A 20 -4.05 -46.66 2.57
CA CYS A 20 -3.94 -47.09 1.19
C CYS A 20 -4.57 -48.49 1.01
N PRO A 21 -5.54 -48.68 0.10
CA PRO A 21 -6.21 -49.96 -0.09
C PRO A 21 -5.26 -51.08 -0.58
N LYS A 22 -4.09 -50.75 -1.12
CA LYS A 22 -3.14 -51.74 -1.62
C LYS A 22 -2.07 -52.12 -0.60
N CYS A 23 -1.53 -51.18 0.19
CA CYS A 23 -0.40 -51.47 1.06
C CYS A 23 -0.66 -51.14 2.54
N GLY A 24 -1.88 -50.71 2.94
CA GLY A 24 -2.28 -50.43 4.33
C GLY A 24 -1.59 -49.24 4.99
N VAL A 25 -0.72 -48.52 4.27
CA VAL A 25 -0.02 -47.38 4.84
C VAL A 25 -0.99 -46.24 5.13
N ASN A 26 -0.87 -45.59 6.30
CA ASN A 26 -1.64 -44.42 6.60
C ASN A 26 -1.11 -43.23 5.79
N LEU A 27 -1.91 -42.74 4.85
CA LEU A 27 -1.55 -41.70 3.88
C LEU A 27 -1.42 -40.32 4.55
N LEU A 28 -2.09 -40.09 5.68
CA LEU A 28 -2.02 -38.82 6.41
C LEU A 28 -0.70 -38.66 7.17
N TYR A 29 -0.20 -39.74 7.75
CA TYR A 29 1.00 -39.71 8.62
C TYR A 29 2.27 -40.20 7.91
N TYR A 30 2.14 -40.74 6.67
CA TYR A 30 3.29 -41.22 5.94
C TYR A 30 4.26 -40.06 5.61
N ASN A 31 5.50 -40.23 6.03
CA ASN A 31 6.57 -39.24 5.92
C ASN A 31 6.24 -37.86 6.51
N GLN A 32 5.36 -37.83 7.54
CA GLN A 32 4.96 -36.56 8.16
C GLN A 32 6.15 -35.77 8.72
N GLN A 33 7.11 -36.44 9.36
CA GLN A 33 8.31 -35.79 9.91
C GLN A 33 9.18 -35.19 8.82
N GLU A 34 9.39 -35.91 7.73
CA GLU A 34 10.17 -35.44 6.57
C GLU A 34 9.47 -34.24 5.89
N ARG A 35 8.15 -34.31 5.72
CA ARG A 35 7.36 -33.19 5.17
C ARG A 35 7.40 -31.97 6.06
N LEU A 36 7.28 -32.12 7.38
CA LEU A 36 7.38 -31.02 8.33
C LEU A 36 8.79 -30.41 8.33
N ALA A 37 9.84 -31.22 8.18
CA ALA A 37 11.21 -30.71 8.06
C ALA A 37 11.39 -29.89 6.78
N LEU A 38 10.89 -30.36 5.64
CA LEU A 38 10.93 -29.64 4.36
C LEU A 38 10.12 -28.35 4.41
N ASP A 39 8.96 -28.35 5.04
CA ASP A 39 8.13 -27.16 5.19
C ASP A 39 8.79 -26.15 6.14
N ALA A 40 9.47 -26.62 7.21
CA ALA A 40 10.26 -25.76 8.09
C ALA A 40 11.42 -25.09 7.34
N ASP A 41 12.15 -25.84 6.50
CA ASP A 41 13.26 -25.29 5.71
C ASP A 41 12.79 -24.24 4.71
N LYS A 42 11.65 -24.47 4.06
CA LYS A 42 11.03 -23.46 3.17
C LYS A 42 10.64 -22.21 3.93
N ALA A 43 10.02 -22.37 5.10
CA ALA A 43 9.62 -21.25 5.95
C ALA A 43 10.83 -20.43 6.41
N GLU A 44 11.94 -21.10 6.77
CA GLU A 44 13.20 -20.42 7.12
C GLU A 44 13.81 -19.67 5.91
N GLU A 45 13.83 -20.25 4.71
CA GLU A 45 14.28 -19.58 3.49
C GLU A 45 13.41 -18.35 3.15
N GLU A 46 12.10 -18.48 3.24
CA GLU A 46 11.17 -17.37 3.03
C GLU A 46 11.41 -16.26 4.07
N HIS A 47 11.64 -16.62 5.33
CA HIS A 47 11.96 -15.68 6.41
C HIS A 47 13.24 -14.88 6.09
N ILE A 48 14.33 -15.55 5.71
CA ILE A 48 15.59 -14.91 5.32
C ILE A 48 15.39 -13.90 4.19
N ASN A 49 14.60 -14.28 3.16
CA ASN A 49 14.32 -13.43 2.01
C ASN A 49 13.38 -12.26 2.35
N PHE A 50 12.51 -12.43 3.34
CA PHE A 50 11.51 -11.43 3.70
C PHE A 50 11.99 -10.47 4.79
N GLN A 51 12.85 -10.91 5.70
CA GLN A 51 13.36 -10.12 6.81
C GLN A 51 13.96 -8.77 6.40
N PRO A 52 14.79 -8.66 5.35
CA PRO A 52 15.33 -7.37 4.91
C PRO A 52 14.26 -6.40 4.44
N LYS A 53 13.12 -6.90 3.93
CA LYS A 53 11.97 -6.07 3.53
C LYS A 53 11.25 -5.53 4.76
N ILE A 54 11.03 -6.37 5.77
CA ILE A 54 10.44 -5.98 7.05
C ILE A 54 11.30 -4.91 7.73
N ASP A 55 12.62 -5.11 7.78
CA ASP A 55 13.54 -4.17 8.41
C ASP A 55 13.51 -2.80 7.73
N ARG A 56 13.43 -2.75 6.39
CA ARG A 56 13.22 -1.50 5.65
C ARG A 56 11.90 -0.83 5.98
N VAL A 57 10.82 -1.60 6.06
CA VAL A 57 9.50 -1.07 6.42
C VAL A 57 9.54 -0.52 7.85
N LYS A 58 10.06 -1.29 8.81
CA LYS A 58 10.24 -0.86 10.20
C LYS A 58 11.08 0.43 10.29
N PHE A 59 12.19 0.48 9.55
CA PHE A 59 13.04 1.68 9.50
C PHE A 59 12.30 2.88 8.91
N SER A 60 11.43 2.68 7.91
CA SER A 60 10.63 3.75 7.33
C SER A 60 9.67 4.39 8.34
N PHE A 61 9.14 3.64 9.28
CA PHE A 61 8.20 4.15 10.28
C PHE A 61 8.88 4.66 11.56
N VAL A 62 9.82 3.90 12.11
CA VAL A 62 10.36 4.11 13.45
C VAL A 62 11.89 4.21 13.48
N GLY A 63 12.55 4.14 12.34
CA GLY A 63 14.02 4.09 12.28
C GLY A 63 14.73 5.33 12.79
N THR A 64 14.09 6.50 12.71
CA THR A 64 14.65 7.77 13.20
C THR A 64 13.56 8.61 13.86
N LYS A 65 13.95 9.57 14.72
CA LYS A 65 13.01 10.53 15.32
C LYS A 65 12.24 11.30 14.23
N LEU A 66 12.91 11.68 13.13
CA LEU A 66 12.27 12.36 12.01
C LEU A 66 11.27 11.45 11.26
N SER A 67 11.49 10.13 11.21
CA SER A 67 10.52 9.19 10.63
C SER A 67 9.21 9.18 11.41
N ILE A 68 9.28 9.25 12.75
CA ILE A 68 8.09 9.33 13.61
C ILE A 68 7.37 10.66 13.39
N VAL A 69 8.11 11.79 13.37
CA VAL A 69 7.53 13.11 13.07
C VAL A 69 6.86 13.10 11.70
N ARG A 70 7.51 12.50 10.68
CA ARG A 70 6.91 12.35 9.35
C ARG A 70 5.59 11.59 9.39
N LEU A 71 5.51 10.50 10.16
CA LEU A 71 4.28 9.70 10.29
C LEU A 71 3.13 10.56 10.83
N ILE A 72 3.39 11.36 11.87
CA ILE A 72 2.41 12.28 12.44
C ILE A 72 2.02 13.35 11.41
N MET A 73 2.99 13.93 10.72
CA MET A 73 2.77 15.00 9.75
C MET A 73 1.98 14.56 8.52
N LEU A 74 1.92 13.26 8.20
CA LEU A 74 1.08 12.74 7.11
C LEU A 74 -0.42 12.96 7.35
N PHE A 75 -0.85 12.99 8.60
CA PHE A 75 -2.25 13.24 8.95
C PHE A 75 -2.62 14.72 8.91
N VAL A 76 -1.62 15.61 8.90
CA VAL A 76 -1.86 17.07 8.91
C VAL A 76 -2.61 17.54 7.67
N PRO A 77 -2.21 17.26 6.42
CA PRO A 77 -2.99 17.66 5.23
C PRO A 77 -4.40 17.09 5.24
N ILE A 78 -4.59 15.85 5.72
CA ILE A 78 -5.90 15.22 5.83
C ILE A 78 -6.77 16.01 6.83
N GLY A 79 -6.25 16.30 8.01
CA GLY A 79 -6.97 17.12 8.99
C GLY A 79 -7.30 18.52 8.48
N MET A 80 -6.38 19.15 7.71
CA MET A 80 -6.60 20.48 7.14
C MET A 80 -7.69 20.50 6.07
N LEU A 81 -7.94 19.39 5.36
CA LEU A 81 -9.03 19.27 4.39
C LEU A 81 -10.44 19.33 5.01
N PHE A 82 -10.55 19.10 6.32
CA PHE A 82 -11.82 19.25 7.04
C PHE A 82 -12.09 20.71 7.46
N LEU A 83 -11.08 21.59 7.38
CA LEU A 83 -11.26 23.01 7.62
C LEU A 83 -11.99 23.67 6.43
N PRO A 84 -12.59 24.84 6.62
CA PRO A 84 -13.17 25.61 5.53
C PRO A 84 -12.12 25.92 4.47
N LEU A 85 -12.27 25.32 3.27
CA LEU A 85 -11.42 25.54 2.11
C LEU A 85 -11.84 26.74 1.31
N ALA A 86 -13.16 27.01 1.30
CA ALA A 86 -13.78 28.18 0.74
C ALA A 86 -15.07 28.49 1.50
N HIS A 87 -15.55 29.71 1.37
CA HIS A 87 -16.83 30.16 1.90
C HIS A 87 -17.61 30.82 0.77
N ILE A 88 -18.87 30.41 0.58
CA ILE A 88 -19.76 30.92 -0.45
C ILE A 88 -21.02 31.46 0.22
N LYS A 89 -21.30 32.72 -0.05
CA LYS A 89 -22.54 33.36 0.36
C LYS A 89 -23.24 33.91 -0.89
N ALA A 90 -24.49 33.52 -1.12
CA ALA A 90 -25.31 34.01 -2.20
C ALA A 90 -26.71 34.33 -1.67
N ASP A 91 -27.14 35.58 -1.80
CA ASP A 91 -28.47 36.07 -1.49
C ASP A 91 -29.25 36.28 -2.79
N ILE A 92 -29.79 35.17 -3.32
CA ILE A 92 -30.62 35.19 -4.53
C ILE A 92 -32.09 35.30 -4.12
N PRO A 93 -32.95 36.04 -4.84
CA PRO A 93 -34.38 36.09 -4.54
C PRO A 93 -34.96 34.66 -4.42
N TYR A 94 -35.61 34.37 -3.29
CA TYR A 94 -36.19 33.09 -2.91
C TYR A 94 -35.21 31.99 -2.47
N HIS A 95 -33.86 32.19 -2.53
CA HIS A 95 -32.93 31.20 -2.06
C HIS A 95 -31.65 31.86 -1.55
N SER A 96 -31.36 31.76 -0.26
CA SER A 96 -30.12 32.23 0.34
C SER A 96 -29.21 31.04 0.66
N ILE A 97 -27.97 31.10 0.20
CA ILE A 97 -26.93 30.08 0.46
C ILE A 97 -25.84 30.75 1.28
N ASP A 98 -25.53 30.15 2.44
CA ASP A 98 -24.38 30.53 3.26
C ASP A 98 -23.71 29.23 3.70
N THR A 99 -22.65 28.85 2.98
CA THR A 99 -22.02 27.53 3.18
C THR A 99 -20.51 27.61 3.16
N ASN A 100 -19.91 26.84 4.06
CA ASN A 100 -18.47 26.58 4.07
C ASN A 100 -18.16 25.35 3.22
N VAL A 101 -17.32 25.52 2.22
CA VAL A 101 -16.87 24.39 1.37
C VAL A 101 -15.71 23.69 2.08
N SER A 102 -15.95 22.45 2.50
CA SER A 102 -14.94 21.52 3.02
C SER A 102 -15.09 20.18 2.33
N VAL A 103 -14.13 19.27 2.50
CA VAL A 103 -14.25 17.92 1.91
C VAL A 103 -15.50 17.19 2.41
N LEU A 104 -15.89 17.37 3.67
CA LEU A 104 -17.13 16.79 4.21
C LEU A 104 -18.36 17.34 3.54
N ASN A 105 -18.47 18.66 3.40
CA ASN A 105 -19.63 19.29 2.77
C ASN A 105 -19.73 18.92 1.28
N ILE A 106 -18.59 18.84 0.58
CA ILE A 106 -18.57 18.35 -0.82
C ILE A 106 -19.08 16.91 -0.89
N ALA A 107 -18.64 16.04 0.01
CA ALA A 107 -19.11 14.65 0.03
C ALA A 107 -20.59 14.51 0.35
N MET A 108 -21.10 15.30 1.32
CA MET A 108 -22.49 15.21 1.79
C MET A 108 -23.47 15.94 0.89
N ASP A 109 -23.12 17.11 0.40
CA ASP A 109 -24.05 17.97 -0.33
C ASP A 109 -23.95 17.75 -1.85
N VAL A 110 -22.74 17.69 -2.40
CA VAL A 110 -22.56 17.56 -3.86
C VAL A 110 -22.69 16.11 -4.31
N ILE A 111 -22.06 15.16 -3.61
CA ILE A 111 -22.02 13.75 -4.03
C ILE A 111 -23.25 12.98 -3.57
N ALA A 112 -23.64 13.12 -2.28
CA ALA A 112 -24.72 12.32 -1.72
C ALA A 112 -26.11 12.83 -2.10
N LYS A 113 -26.31 14.15 -2.17
CA LYS A 113 -27.63 14.74 -2.49
C LYS A 113 -27.83 15.02 -3.96
N MET A 114 -26.75 15.17 -4.75
CA MET A 114 -26.79 15.60 -6.16
C MET A 114 -27.69 16.83 -6.38
N GLU A 115 -27.69 17.75 -5.42
CA GLU A 115 -28.46 18.98 -5.52
C GLU A 115 -27.80 19.92 -6.55
N PHE A 116 -28.31 19.87 -7.77
CA PHE A 116 -27.86 20.71 -8.89
C PHE A 116 -28.87 21.83 -9.24
N ASP A 117 -29.78 22.15 -8.35
CA ASP A 117 -30.88 23.10 -8.62
C ASP A 117 -30.43 24.51 -9.05
N ILE A 118 -29.21 24.90 -8.73
CA ILE A 118 -28.62 26.21 -9.07
C ILE A 118 -28.06 26.24 -10.49
N LEU A 119 -27.91 25.09 -11.17
CA LEU A 119 -27.22 24.95 -12.44
C LEU A 119 -27.87 25.73 -13.62
N GLY A 120 -29.16 26.00 -13.56
CA GLY A 120 -29.86 26.75 -14.60
C GLY A 120 -29.58 28.26 -14.67
N ILE A 121 -29.02 28.82 -13.59
CA ILE A 121 -28.81 30.28 -13.44
C ILE A 121 -27.34 30.67 -13.63
N VAL A 122 -26.41 29.73 -13.40
CA VAL A 122 -24.96 29.96 -13.42
C VAL A 122 -24.41 29.83 -14.84
N PRO A 123 -23.50 30.71 -15.30
CA PRO A 123 -22.86 30.57 -16.60
C PRO A 123 -22.12 29.22 -16.72
N THR A 124 -22.22 28.55 -17.86
CA THR A 124 -21.59 27.27 -18.13
C THR A 124 -20.08 27.26 -17.83
N ALA A 125 -19.40 28.36 -18.15
CA ALA A 125 -17.96 28.50 -17.88
C ALA A 125 -17.66 28.54 -16.38
N ALA A 126 -18.46 29.24 -15.57
CA ALA A 126 -18.32 29.28 -14.12
C ALA A 126 -18.56 27.89 -13.51
N MET A 127 -19.57 27.16 -13.96
CA MET A 127 -19.83 25.79 -13.55
C MET A 127 -18.67 24.85 -13.81
N ILE A 128 -18.06 24.91 -14.98
CA ILE A 128 -16.87 24.11 -15.31
C ILE A 128 -15.74 24.41 -14.31
N CYS A 129 -15.49 25.68 -14.00
CA CYS A 129 -14.47 26.08 -13.02
C CYS A 129 -14.80 25.54 -11.62
N TYR A 130 -16.07 25.55 -11.22
CA TYR A 130 -16.52 24.99 -9.93
C TYR A 130 -16.26 23.49 -9.86
N PHE A 131 -16.64 22.72 -10.89
CA PHE A 131 -16.37 21.28 -10.94
C PHE A 131 -14.88 20.95 -10.96
N ILE A 132 -14.05 21.73 -11.67
CA ILE A 132 -12.58 21.56 -11.65
C ILE A 132 -12.05 21.82 -10.23
N SER A 133 -12.58 22.82 -9.53
CA SER A 133 -12.18 23.10 -8.14
C SER A 133 -12.51 21.95 -7.20
N ILE A 134 -13.74 21.42 -7.28
CA ILE A 134 -14.14 20.24 -6.47
C ILE A 134 -13.28 19.03 -6.79
N LEU A 135 -13.09 18.72 -8.07
CA LEU A 135 -12.24 17.62 -8.51
C LEU A 135 -10.80 17.77 -8.00
N GLY A 136 -10.27 18.99 -8.03
CA GLY A 136 -8.95 19.31 -7.47
C GLY A 136 -8.86 19.01 -5.98
N ILE A 137 -9.87 19.36 -5.19
CA ILE A 137 -9.93 19.04 -3.74
C ILE A 137 -10.00 17.53 -3.52
N LEU A 138 -10.85 16.81 -4.27
CA LEU A 138 -10.97 15.36 -4.14
C LEU A 138 -9.66 14.65 -4.50
N LEU A 139 -9.00 15.07 -5.58
CA LEU A 139 -7.69 14.52 -5.94
C LEU A 139 -6.63 14.85 -4.89
N THR A 140 -6.64 16.05 -4.31
CA THR A 140 -5.76 16.39 -3.18
C THR A 140 -5.96 15.45 -2.00
N ALA A 141 -7.22 15.14 -1.64
CA ALA A 141 -7.54 14.17 -0.58
C ALA A 141 -7.02 12.77 -0.92
N VAL A 142 -7.20 12.31 -2.15
CA VAL A 142 -6.64 11.02 -2.62
C VAL A 142 -5.13 10.99 -2.48
N PHE A 143 -4.40 12.02 -2.91
CA PHE A 143 -2.94 12.08 -2.77
C PHE A 143 -2.49 12.18 -1.31
N ALA A 144 -3.23 12.86 -0.44
CA ALA A 144 -2.97 12.89 1.00
C ALA A 144 -3.08 11.48 1.61
N ILE A 145 -4.14 10.74 1.29
CA ILE A 145 -4.36 9.37 1.77
C ILE A 145 -3.30 8.41 1.19
N LEU A 146 -2.99 8.51 -0.10
CA LEU A 146 -1.98 7.66 -0.75
C LEU A 146 -0.57 7.84 -0.18
N ASN A 147 -0.24 9.01 0.37
CA ASN A 147 1.04 9.20 1.04
C ASN A 147 1.26 8.25 2.24
N ILE A 148 0.19 7.83 2.94
CA ILE A 148 0.28 6.97 4.14
C ILE A 148 0.89 5.60 3.81
N PRO A 149 0.30 4.76 2.94
CA PRO A 149 0.86 3.44 2.63
C PRO A 149 2.22 3.53 1.94
N PHE A 150 2.46 4.56 1.14
CA PHE A 150 3.73 4.71 0.43
C PHE A 150 4.91 5.11 1.32
N VAL A 151 4.68 5.54 2.55
CA VAL A 151 5.75 5.72 3.55
C VAL A 151 6.45 4.40 3.86
N SER A 152 5.75 3.27 3.85
CA SER A 152 6.34 1.95 4.12
C SER A 152 7.54 1.62 3.22
N VAL A 153 7.56 2.17 2.01
CA VAL A 153 8.63 1.93 1.01
C VAL A 153 9.61 3.12 0.90
N SER A 154 9.49 4.12 1.78
CA SER A 154 10.27 5.36 1.70
C SER A 154 11.77 5.20 1.99
N SER A 155 12.19 4.12 2.66
CA SER A 155 13.60 3.82 2.92
C SER A 155 14.39 3.46 1.65
N SER A 156 13.73 3.18 0.53
CA SER A 156 14.39 2.96 -0.76
C SER A 156 14.57 4.27 -1.52
N PRO A 157 15.63 4.42 -2.36
CA PRO A 157 15.82 5.62 -3.18
C PRO A 157 14.67 5.93 -4.12
N LYS A 158 14.01 4.90 -4.65
CA LYS A 158 12.82 5.04 -5.51
C LYS A 158 11.58 5.44 -4.69
N GLY A 159 11.41 4.85 -3.51
CA GLY A 159 10.28 5.16 -2.61
C GLY A 159 10.34 6.61 -2.10
N PHE A 160 11.52 7.11 -1.77
CA PHE A 160 11.74 8.50 -1.40
C PHE A 160 11.26 9.48 -2.48
N LYS A 161 11.71 9.28 -3.74
CA LYS A 161 11.28 10.13 -4.88
C LYS A 161 9.78 10.09 -5.08
N ARG A 162 9.14 8.93 -4.90
CA ARG A 162 7.70 8.75 -5.03
C ARG A 162 6.92 9.52 -3.96
N ASN A 163 7.36 9.49 -2.70
CA ASN A 163 6.70 10.24 -1.64
C ASN A 163 6.75 11.76 -1.88
N ILE A 164 7.87 12.28 -2.38
CA ILE A 164 7.96 13.67 -2.79
C ILE A 164 7.03 13.95 -3.95
N ALA A 165 7.01 13.10 -4.98
CA ALA A 165 6.15 13.27 -6.15
C ALA A 165 4.66 13.28 -5.76
N LEU A 166 4.22 12.35 -4.88
CA LEU A 166 2.83 12.32 -4.40
C LEU A 166 2.45 13.61 -3.64
N SER A 167 3.34 14.10 -2.76
CA SER A 167 3.11 15.35 -2.05
C SER A 167 3.10 16.55 -2.99
N THR A 168 3.96 16.56 -4.01
CA THR A 168 3.97 17.61 -5.04
C THR A 168 2.69 17.59 -5.87
N CYS A 169 2.20 16.40 -6.27
CA CYS A 169 0.91 16.27 -6.94
C CYS A 169 -0.23 16.83 -6.07
N GLY A 170 -0.24 16.52 -4.77
CA GLY A 170 -1.22 17.09 -3.83
C GLY A 170 -1.21 18.62 -3.85
N ILE A 171 -0.03 19.25 -3.81
CA ILE A 171 0.11 20.71 -3.91
C ILE A 171 -0.45 21.22 -5.26
N VAL A 172 -0.06 20.59 -6.37
CA VAL A 172 -0.50 21.01 -7.70
C VAL A 172 -2.02 20.99 -7.82
N PHE A 173 -2.68 19.92 -7.36
CA PHE A 173 -4.14 19.84 -7.41
C PHE A 173 -4.81 20.83 -6.46
N THR A 174 -4.23 21.12 -5.30
CA THR A 174 -4.73 22.18 -4.41
C THR A 174 -4.63 23.55 -5.08
N VAL A 175 -3.50 23.85 -5.74
CA VAL A 175 -3.33 25.12 -6.46
C VAL A 175 -4.30 25.24 -7.62
N ILE A 176 -4.49 24.18 -8.41
CA ILE A 176 -5.49 24.15 -9.49
C ILE A 176 -6.89 24.43 -8.93
N SER A 177 -7.24 23.80 -7.81
CA SER A 177 -8.53 24.02 -7.13
C SER A 177 -8.71 25.49 -6.72
N ILE A 178 -7.70 26.09 -6.10
CA ILE A 178 -7.72 27.49 -5.67
C ILE A 178 -7.91 28.42 -6.87
N ILE A 179 -7.14 28.23 -7.94
CA ILE A 179 -7.23 29.07 -9.17
C ILE A 179 -8.61 28.92 -9.80
N SER A 180 -9.11 27.69 -9.94
CA SER A 180 -10.43 27.43 -10.52
C SER A 180 -11.55 28.05 -9.69
N PHE A 181 -11.45 27.97 -8.35
CA PHE A 181 -12.41 28.64 -7.45
C PHE A 181 -12.33 30.16 -7.57
N PHE A 182 -11.13 30.73 -7.71
CA PHE A 182 -10.96 32.16 -7.89
C PHE A 182 -11.61 32.65 -9.20
N ILE A 183 -11.45 31.91 -10.31
CA ILE A 183 -12.08 32.22 -11.58
C ILE A 183 -13.61 32.10 -11.48
N PHE A 184 -14.11 31.06 -10.85
CA PHE A 184 -15.54 30.87 -10.56
C PHE A 184 -16.09 32.06 -9.78
N ASN A 185 -15.43 32.44 -8.70
CA ASN A 185 -15.82 33.56 -7.84
C ASN A 185 -15.84 34.90 -8.62
N ALA A 186 -14.82 35.16 -9.43
CA ALA A 186 -14.77 36.38 -10.27
C ALA A 186 -15.91 36.47 -11.29
N GLN A 187 -16.28 35.33 -11.90
CA GLN A 187 -17.37 35.29 -12.87
C GLN A 187 -18.75 35.52 -12.21
N LEU A 188 -18.98 34.89 -11.03
CA LEU A 188 -20.23 35.08 -10.30
C LEU A 188 -20.34 36.49 -9.72
N SER A 189 -19.28 37.04 -9.17
CA SER A 189 -19.29 38.44 -8.68
C SER A 189 -19.56 39.46 -9.79
N ALA A 190 -19.04 39.19 -10.98
CA ALA A 190 -19.31 40.05 -12.15
C ALA A 190 -20.77 39.98 -12.61
N GLN A 191 -21.44 38.84 -12.46
CA GLN A 191 -22.84 38.63 -12.88
C GLN A 191 -23.85 39.06 -11.83
N PHE A 192 -23.62 38.74 -10.53
CA PHE A 192 -24.59 38.93 -9.45
C PHE A 192 -24.25 40.12 -8.54
N GLY A 193 -23.08 40.76 -8.72
CA GLY A 193 -22.69 41.92 -7.94
C GLY A 193 -22.68 41.66 -6.44
N GLU A 194 -23.37 42.49 -5.65
CA GLU A 194 -23.44 42.41 -4.20
C GLU A 194 -24.21 41.20 -3.66
N MET A 195 -25.02 40.52 -4.52
CA MET A 195 -25.79 39.35 -4.12
C MET A 195 -24.93 38.10 -3.95
N TYR A 196 -23.66 38.13 -4.41
CA TYR A 196 -22.74 37.02 -4.31
C TYR A 196 -21.42 37.43 -3.71
N SER A 197 -20.94 36.69 -2.71
CA SER A 197 -19.59 36.82 -2.18
C SER A 197 -18.97 35.43 -1.93
N GLY A 198 -17.80 35.19 -2.51
CA GLY A 198 -17.04 33.98 -2.30
C GLY A 198 -15.62 34.31 -1.82
N ASN A 199 -15.16 33.63 -0.80
CA ASN A 199 -13.84 33.82 -0.24
C ASN A 199 -13.10 32.48 -0.14
N ILE A 200 -11.77 32.50 -0.42
CA ILE A 200 -10.92 31.33 -0.19
C ILE A 200 -10.66 31.20 1.30
N GLY A 201 -10.96 30.01 1.85
CA GLY A 201 -10.74 29.71 3.25
C GLY A 201 -9.27 29.45 3.56
N ILE A 202 -8.90 29.68 4.82
CA ILE A 202 -7.54 29.44 5.32
C ILE A 202 -7.09 27.97 5.17
N GLY A 203 -8.06 27.05 5.18
CA GLY A 203 -7.80 25.61 5.04
C GLY A 203 -7.02 25.26 3.76
N SER A 204 -7.33 25.90 2.63
CA SER A 204 -6.64 25.68 1.36
C SER A 204 -5.15 25.98 1.42
N PHE A 205 -4.76 27.07 2.07
CA PHE A 205 -3.35 27.44 2.25
C PHE A 205 -2.65 26.51 3.25
N LEU A 206 -3.35 26.13 4.34
CA LEU A 206 -2.79 25.21 5.34
C LEU A 206 -2.52 23.82 4.75
N VAL A 207 -3.35 23.31 3.84
CA VAL A 207 -3.11 22.07 3.12
C VAL A 207 -1.79 22.12 2.34
N ILE A 208 -1.53 23.23 1.62
CA ILE A 208 -0.26 23.42 0.90
C ILE A 208 0.92 23.41 1.88
N VAL A 209 0.82 24.15 3.00
CA VAL A 209 1.86 24.19 4.04
C VAL A 209 2.09 22.78 4.61
N GLY A 210 1.03 21.99 4.85
CA GLY A 210 1.13 20.61 5.30
C GLY A 210 1.92 19.72 4.36
N PHE A 211 1.65 19.78 3.05
CA PHE A 211 2.42 19.03 2.05
C PHE A 211 3.86 19.52 1.93
N LEU A 212 4.11 20.83 1.98
CA LEU A 212 5.47 21.38 1.99
C LEU A 212 6.26 20.89 3.19
N ALA A 213 5.64 20.82 4.36
CA ALA A 213 6.28 20.27 5.57
C ALA A 213 6.64 18.78 5.38
N ILE A 214 5.76 17.97 4.79
CA ILE A 214 6.05 16.56 4.48
C ILE A 214 7.25 16.46 3.52
N ILE A 215 7.30 17.27 2.47
CA ILE A 215 8.43 17.30 1.53
C ILE A 215 9.72 17.69 2.27
N GLY A 216 9.67 18.73 3.10
CA GLY A 216 10.80 19.18 3.90
C GLY A 216 11.36 18.10 4.83
N ILE A 217 10.48 17.42 5.57
CA ILE A 217 10.87 16.30 6.45
C ILE A 217 11.49 15.16 5.65
N ASN A 218 10.90 14.79 4.50
CA ASN A 218 11.49 13.76 3.64
C ASN A 218 12.91 14.15 3.18
N ILE A 219 13.12 15.40 2.77
CA ILE A 219 14.46 15.88 2.39
C ILE A 219 15.44 15.82 3.57
N LEU A 220 15.00 16.20 4.78
CA LEU A 220 15.83 16.13 5.99
C LEU A 220 16.22 14.69 6.33
N ILE A 221 15.26 13.74 6.26
CA ILE A 221 15.55 12.31 6.48
C ILE A 221 16.60 11.82 5.49
N LYS A 222 16.47 12.18 4.20
CA LYS A 222 17.46 11.83 3.19
C LYS A 222 18.83 12.43 3.49
N LYS A 223 18.90 13.69 3.96
CA LYS A 223 20.15 14.37 4.29
C LYS A 223 20.86 13.72 5.48
N GLN A 224 20.12 13.18 6.45
CA GLN A 224 20.70 12.45 7.58
C GLN A 224 21.43 11.17 7.16
N ASN A 225 21.04 10.56 6.03
CA ASN A 225 21.67 9.37 5.44
C ASN A 225 21.98 8.25 6.46
N ILE A 226 21.05 8.00 7.39
CA ILE A 226 21.21 6.96 8.41
C ILE A 226 21.00 5.60 7.73
N PRO A 227 21.94 4.65 7.85
CA PRO A 227 21.81 3.34 7.25
C PRO A 227 20.70 2.52 7.92
N VAL A 228 20.01 1.70 7.12
CA VAL A 228 19.02 0.75 7.64
C VAL A 228 19.76 -0.30 8.46
N LYS A 229 19.34 -0.50 9.71
CA LYS A 229 19.85 -1.58 10.54
C LYS A 229 19.08 -2.86 10.20
N TYR A 230 19.78 -3.81 9.59
CA TYR A 230 19.25 -5.12 9.27
C TYR A 230 19.40 -6.08 10.45
N THR A 231 18.41 -6.92 10.65
CA THR A 231 18.46 -8.03 11.62
C THR A 231 19.45 -9.07 11.09
N ASP A 232 20.30 -9.59 11.95
CA ASP A 232 21.23 -10.65 11.61
C ASP A 232 20.49 -11.97 11.40
N VAL A 233 20.59 -12.50 10.21
CA VAL A 233 20.00 -13.78 9.79
C VAL A 233 21.06 -14.84 9.50
N SER A 234 22.34 -14.58 9.83
CA SER A 234 23.47 -15.46 9.54
C SER A 234 23.28 -16.86 10.14
N GLU A 235 22.75 -16.95 11.36
CA GLU A 235 22.48 -18.23 12.03
C GLU A 235 21.50 -19.10 11.24
N TYR A 236 20.44 -18.51 10.69
CA TYR A 236 19.46 -19.24 9.85
C TYR A 236 20.10 -19.72 8.55
N VAL A 237 20.90 -18.88 7.91
CA VAL A 237 21.63 -19.22 6.67
C VAL A 237 22.57 -20.39 6.91
N GLU A 238 23.37 -20.37 7.97
CA GLU A 238 24.27 -21.46 8.32
C GLU A 238 23.53 -22.76 8.67
N ARG A 239 22.38 -22.69 9.35
CA ARG A 239 21.57 -23.84 9.69
C ARG A 239 21.01 -24.52 8.44
N ILE A 240 20.48 -23.74 7.51
CA ILE A 240 19.98 -24.25 6.22
C ILE A 240 21.11 -24.85 5.41
N ALA A 241 22.27 -24.19 5.35
CA ALA A 241 23.42 -24.70 4.61
C ALA A 241 23.91 -26.04 5.15
N ARG A 242 23.98 -26.21 6.48
CA ARG A 242 24.32 -27.48 7.12
C ARG A 242 23.32 -28.57 6.79
N ARG A 243 22.02 -28.31 6.89
CA ARG A 243 20.97 -29.26 6.55
C ARG A 243 21.03 -29.68 5.07
N LYS A 244 21.19 -28.72 4.16
CA LYS A 244 21.35 -29.04 2.74
C LYS A 244 22.56 -29.91 2.45
N ALA A 245 23.67 -29.69 3.13
CA ALA A 245 24.85 -30.52 3.02
C ALA A 245 24.60 -31.96 3.53
N GLU A 246 23.93 -32.11 4.69
CA GLU A 246 23.54 -33.41 5.23
C GLU A 246 22.61 -34.19 4.31
N ILE A 247 21.61 -33.53 3.72
CA ILE A 247 20.68 -34.15 2.76
C ILE A 247 21.45 -34.59 1.51
N ALA A 248 22.31 -33.76 0.96
CA ALA A 248 23.12 -34.10 -0.21
C ALA A 248 24.04 -35.30 0.06
N GLU A 249 24.63 -35.38 1.27
CA GLU A 249 25.46 -36.53 1.67
C GLU A 249 24.63 -37.81 1.80
N MET A 250 23.41 -37.73 2.37
CA MET A 250 22.51 -38.89 2.46
C MET A 250 22.06 -39.37 1.09
N GLU A 251 21.71 -38.44 0.18
CA GLU A 251 21.34 -38.76 -1.20
C GLU A 251 22.49 -39.44 -1.97
N ALA A 252 23.71 -38.92 -1.83
CA ALA A 252 24.89 -39.51 -2.43
C ALA A 252 25.15 -40.95 -1.89
N LYS A 253 25.00 -41.17 -0.60
CA LYS A 253 25.12 -42.52 0.01
C LYS A 253 24.03 -43.46 -0.49
N ALA A 254 22.79 -42.97 -0.59
CA ALA A 254 21.67 -43.77 -1.11
C ALA A 254 21.85 -44.13 -2.61
N GLU A 255 22.36 -43.21 -3.39
CA GLU A 255 22.67 -43.45 -4.80
C GLU A 255 23.82 -44.49 -4.96
N ALA A 256 24.89 -44.36 -4.17
CA ALA A 256 25.97 -45.33 -4.17
C ALA A 256 25.50 -46.73 -3.75
N ALA A 257 24.63 -46.83 -2.74
CA ALA A 257 24.02 -48.08 -2.31
C ALA A 257 23.14 -48.71 -3.41
N ARG A 258 22.35 -47.91 -4.13
CA ARG A 258 21.55 -48.38 -5.27
C ARG A 258 22.43 -48.92 -6.41
N LYS A 259 23.50 -48.23 -6.74
CA LYS A 259 24.45 -48.69 -7.77
C LYS A 259 25.11 -50.02 -7.37
N ALA A 260 25.60 -50.12 -6.15
CA ALA A 260 26.17 -51.35 -5.64
C ALA A 260 25.19 -52.54 -5.59
N TYR A 261 23.91 -52.26 -5.31
CA TYR A 261 22.86 -53.30 -5.38
C TYR A 261 22.60 -53.75 -6.81
N GLN A 262 22.54 -52.87 -7.78
CA GLN A 262 22.38 -53.19 -9.21
C GLN A 262 23.56 -54.01 -9.74
N GLU A 263 24.79 -53.64 -9.44
CA GLU A 263 26.00 -54.37 -9.82
C GLU A 263 26.00 -55.81 -9.27
N ARG A 264 25.53 -56.00 -8.03
CA ARG A 264 25.37 -57.35 -7.45
C ARG A 264 24.33 -58.20 -8.20
N GLN A 265 23.17 -57.60 -8.53
CA GLN A 265 22.15 -58.32 -9.28
C GLN A 265 22.62 -58.69 -10.68
N GLU A 266 23.38 -57.83 -11.34
CA GLU A 266 23.96 -58.14 -12.65
C GLU A 266 25.06 -59.20 -12.60
N ALA A 267 25.80 -59.28 -11.48
CA ALA A 267 26.79 -60.32 -11.27
C ALA A 267 26.16 -61.70 -10.93
N GLU A 268 25.03 -61.72 -10.22
CA GLU A 268 24.27 -62.94 -9.92
C GLU A 268 23.46 -63.47 -11.13
N ALA A 269 23.19 -62.66 -12.14
CA ALA A 269 22.48 -63.01 -13.35
C ALA A 269 23.39 -63.58 -14.46
N LYS A 270 24.71 -63.55 -14.28
CA LYS A 270 25.73 -64.13 -15.18
C LYS A 270 26.23 -65.45 -14.66
#